data_53610fec9dad2fe4cdb87a849da3543a
#
_entry.id   53610fec9dad2fe4cdb87a849da3543a
#
_cell.length_a   1.000
_cell.length_b   1.000
_cell.length_c   1.000
_cell.angle_alpha   90.00
_cell.angle_beta   90.00
_cell.angle_gamma   90.00
#
_symmetry.space_group_name_H-M   'P 1'
#
loop_
_entity.id
_entity.type
_entity.pdbx_description
1 polymer ?
#
loop_
_entity_poly.entity_id
_entity_poly.type
_entity_poly.pdbx_seq_one_letter_code
_entity_poly.pdbx_strand_id
1 'polypeptide(L)'
;MGKVISFPHLGNYYIVFNYFLSRALKCKVIIPPKSTRKTIELGSKYSPDFVCVPFKYNLGNYIEALDMGANVLVQGCRYGYYGELQEKILRDLGYNFEFYNLIYDNHISLRKGYKFCKKMNRKCNIFSLMYYFINSLFMIIFIDKIEKYIRLNMGFEVVKGEFERVEKEYLDSFKNNRIIKNIIMYFRYRKKFRNIKINKPNKPLRVRIVGELFSLIDSNTSFNIERKLIKMGVEVYRDTDLTYLLITKRFILNRMIRKGKKYLKYHLGADGTASVVRSINSNYMDGILHLKSFGCTPEISAMSILPKIVNEYKIPILYFSFDSEDNEVGVDTRLEAFYDMIKRRNNG
;
A
#
# COMPACT_ATOMS: atom_id res chain seq x y z
N MET A 1 -3.87 -32.85 -7.85
CA MET A 1 -4.63 -31.61 -7.74
C MET A 1 -3.85 -30.48 -8.46
N GLY A 2 -4.52 -29.63 -9.28
CA GLY A 2 -3.85 -28.49 -9.91
C GLY A 2 -3.42 -27.45 -8.89
N LYS A 3 -2.33 -26.72 -9.18
CA LYS A 3 -1.85 -25.63 -8.30
C LYS A 3 -2.76 -24.41 -8.41
N VAL A 4 -3.28 -23.97 -7.28
CA VAL A 4 -4.14 -22.79 -7.12
C VAL A 4 -3.44 -21.83 -6.16
N ILE A 5 -2.93 -20.71 -6.72
CA ILE A 5 -2.07 -19.77 -6.00
C ILE A 5 -2.92 -18.66 -5.38
N SER A 6 -2.55 -18.23 -4.17
CA SER A 6 -3.04 -16.98 -3.57
C SER A 6 -1.93 -16.20 -2.88
N PHE A 7 -2.22 -14.94 -2.53
CA PHE A 7 -1.31 -13.96 -1.94
C PHE A 7 -2.09 -13.00 -1.02
N PRO A 8 -1.49 -12.26 -0.10
CA PRO A 8 -2.21 -11.26 0.71
C PRO A 8 -2.75 -10.12 -0.14
N HIS A 9 -3.94 -9.64 0.18
CA HIS A 9 -4.51 -8.46 -0.48
C HIS A 9 -3.63 -7.23 -0.19
N LEU A 10 -3.39 -6.40 -1.21
CA LEU A 10 -2.60 -5.18 -1.08
C LEU A 10 -3.18 -4.09 -1.99
N GLY A 11 -4.24 -3.43 -1.54
CA GLY A 11 -4.91 -2.37 -2.29
C GLY A 11 -5.15 -2.76 -3.76
N ASN A 12 -5.01 -1.82 -4.68
CA ASN A 12 -5.23 -2.07 -6.12
C ASN A 12 -4.15 -2.93 -6.80
N TYR A 13 -3.05 -3.23 -6.11
CA TYR A 13 -1.95 -4.02 -6.69
C TYR A 13 -2.28 -5.50 -6.83
N TYR A 14 -3.36 -6.00 -6.24
CA TYR A 14 -3.84 -7.36 -6.48
C TYR A 14 -4.01 -7.65 -7.99
N ILE A 15 -4.34 -6.64 -8.80
CA ILE A 15 -4.48 -6.74 -10.26
C ILE A 15 -3.14 -7.15 -10.88
N VAL A 16 -2.05 -6.53 -10.43
CA VAL A 16 -0.70 -6.79 -10.93
C VAL A 16 -0.20 -8.16 -10.50
N PHE A 17 -0.41 -8.54 -9.25
CA PHE A 17 -0.03 -9.85 -8.74
C PHE A 17 -0.82 -10.96 -9.44
N ASN A 18 -2.13 -10.79 -9.60
CA ASN A 18 -2.95 -11.73 -10.36
C ASN A 18 -2.46 -11.83 -11.82
N TYR A 19 -2.19 -10.71 -12.49
CA TYR A 19 -1.66 -10.70 -13.85
C TYR A 19 -0.35 -11.49 -13.94
N PHE A 20 0.62 -11.18 -13.09
CA PHE A 20 1.93 -11.83 -13.10
C PHE A 20 1.81 -13.35 -12.83
N LEU A 21 1.14 -13.73 -11.76
CA LEU A 21 1.03 -15.12 -11.35
C LEU A 21 0.24 -15.96 -12.37
N SER A 22 -0.86 -15.43 -12.89
CA SER A 22 -1.68 -16.17 -13.87
C SER A 22 -1.00 -16.31 -15.23
N ARG A 23 -0.28 -15.27 -15.69
CA ARG A 23 0.34 -15.24 -17.03
C ARG A 23 1.73 -15.83 -17.08
N ALA A 24 2.62 -15.48 -16.13
CA ALA A 24 3.97 -16.00 -16.09
C ALA A 24 3.99 -17.48 -15.67
N LEU A 25 3.14 -17.86 -14.72
CA LEU A 25 3.13 -19.21 -14.15
C LEU A 25 2.08 -20.11 -14.79
N LYS A 26 1.08 -19.55 -15.49
CA LYS A 26 -0.06 -20.27 -16.05
C LYS A 26 -0.82 -21.12 -15.01
N CYS A 27 -0.86 -20.64 -13.77
CA CYS A 27 -1.60 -21.24 -12.66
C CYS A 27 -2.96 -20.56 -12.47
N LYS A 28 -3.91 -21.28 -11.90
CA LYS A 28 -5.12 -20.66 -11.37
C LYS A 28 -4.76 -19.79 -10.18
N VAL A 29 -5.30 -18.58 -10.13
CA VAL A 29 -5.07 -17.63 -9.04
C VAL A 29 -6.40 -17.35 -8.35
N ILE A 30 -6.42 -17.47 -7.04
CA ILE A 30 -7.50 -16.96 -6.19
C ILE A 30 -7.04 -15.59 -5.65
N ILE A 31 -7.76 -14.54 -6.04
CA ILE A 31 -7.58 -13.22 -5.47
C ILE A 31 -8.24 -13.23 -4.10
N PRO A 32 -7.51 -12.94 -3.00
CA PRO A 32 -8.11 -12.89 -1.67
C PRO A 32 -9.15 -11.76 -1.62
N PRO A 33 -10.17 -11.88 -0.77
CA PRO A 33 -11.11 -10.78 -0.51
C PRO A 33 -10.36 -9.52 -0.08
N LYS A 34 -10.98 -8.35 -0.27
CA LYS A 34 -10.47 -7.12 0.32
C LYS A 34 -10.37 -7.27 1.83
N SER A 35 -9.37 -6.66 2.43
CA SER A 35 -9.22 -6.63 3.89
C SER A 35 -10.47 -6.02 4.54
N THR A 36 -11.15 -6.78 5.39
CA THR A 36 -12.39 -6.39 6.07
C THR A 36 -12.25 -6.58 7.58
N ARG A 37 -13.28 -6.20 8.34
CA ARG A 37 -13.38 -6.50 9.77
C ARG A 37 -13.29 -8.00 10.02
N LYS A 38 -13.95 -8.82 9.22
CA LYS A 38 -13.86 -10.29 9.29
C LYS A 38 -12.43 -10.79 9.10
N THR A 39 -11.71 -10.22 8.14
CA THR A 39 -10.31 -10.60 7.86
C THR A 39 -9.40 -10.35 9.08
N ILE A 40 -9.52 -9.17 9.73
CA ILE A 40 -8.71 -8.86 10.90
C ILE A 40 -9.10 -9.71 12.11
N GLU A 41 -10.38 -9.98 12.30
CA GLU A 41 -10.88 -10.86 13.38
C GLU A 41 -10.35 -12.28 13.23
N LEU A 42 -10.42 -12.87 12.02
CA LEU A 42 -9.83 -14.18 11.73
C LEU A 42 -8.32 -14.20 12.00
N GLY A 43 -7.61 -13.19 11.51
CA GLY A 43 -6.18 -13.10 11.73
C GLY A 43 -5.81 -12.90 13.20
N SER A 44 -6.54 -12.07 13.93
CA SER A 44 -6.30 -11.80 15.36
C SER A 44 -6.56 -13.02 16.24
N LYS A 45 -7.61 -13.80 15.91
CA LYS A 45 -7.98 -15.01 16.68
C LYS A 45 -6.83 -16.02 16.77
N TYR A 46 -6.00 -16.11 15.74
CA TYR A 46 -4.94 -17.13 15.65
C TYR A 46 -3.52 -16.53 15.68
N SER A 47 -3.40 -15.21 15.78
CA SER A 47 -2.09 -14.53 15.89
C SER A 47 -1.67 -14.35 17.34
N PRO A 48 -0.35 -14.28 17.62
CA PRO A 48 0.13 -13.74 18.89
C PRO A 48 -0.34 -12.29 19.08
N ASP A 49 -0.58 -11.87 20.33
CA ASP A 49 -1.16 -10.55 20.64
C ASP A 49 -0.33 -9.38 20.12
N PHE A 50 0.99 -9.44 20.31
CA PHE A 50 1.91 -8.33 20.03
C PHE A 50 2.47 -8.29 18.60
N VAL A 51 1.99 -9.13 17.68
CA VAL A 51 2.38 -9.00 16.27
C VAL A 51 1.73 -7.76 15.65
N CYS A 52 2.40 -7.18 14.65
CA CYS A 52 1.86 -6.02 13.96
C CYS A 52 0.56 -6.35 13.19
N VAL A 53 -0.30 -5.35 13.05
CA VAL A 53 -1.61 -5.49 12.36
C VAL A 53 -1.50 -6.04 10.94
N PRO A 54 -0.50 -5.68 10.11
CA PRO A 54 -0.28 -6.31 8.81
C PRO A 54 -0.10 -7.84 8.88
N PHE A 55 0.52 -8.36 9.94
CA PHE A 55 0.62 -9.81 10.13
C PHE A 55 -0.76 -10.44 10.28
N LYS A 56 -1.63 -9.82 11.11
CA LYS A 56 -2.99 -10.29 11.38
C LYS A 56 -3.85 -10.26 10.11
N TYR A 57 -3.83 -9.16 9.36
CA TYR A 57 -4.54 -9.09 8.07
C TYR A 57 -4.06 -10.12 7.07
N ASN A 58 -2.74 -10.31 6.94
CA ASN A 58 -2.19 -11.31 6.03
C ASN A 58 -2.59 -12.72 6.43
N LEU A 59 -2.57 -13.05 7.74
CA LEU A 59 -3.02 -14.35 8.22
C LEU A 59 -4.50 -14.58 7.93
N GLY A 60 -5.35 -13.59 8.18
CA GLY A 60 -6.77 -13.66 7.85
C GLY A 60 -7.02 -13.85 6.36
N ASN A 61 -6.34 -13.10 5.50
CA ASN A 61 -6.42 -13.28 4.03
C ASN A 61 -5.97 -14.68 3.59
N TYR A 62 -4.94 -15.25 4.22
CA TYR A 62 -4.51 -16.61 3.90
C TYR A 62 -5.56 -17.64 4.30
N ILE A 63 -6.19 -17.51 5.47
CA ILE A 63 -7.29 -18.39 5.90
C ILE A 63 -8.42 -18.30 4.88
N GLU A 64 -8.90 -17.10 4.56
CA GLU A 64 -9.95 -16.88 3.57
C GLU A 64 -9.59 -17.48 2.20
N ALA A 65 -8.35 -17.32 1.75
CA ALA A 65 -7.90 -17.88 0.48
C ALA A 65 -7.84 -19.41 0.48
N LEU A 66 -7.40 -20.03 1.58
CA LEU A 66 -7.36 -21.48 1.76
C LEU A 66 -8.78 -22.07 1.79
N ASP A 67 -9.71 -21.43 2.48
CA ASP A 67 -11.13 -21.79 2.50
C ASP A 67 -11.78 -21.72 1.10
N MET A 68 -11.30 -20.79 0.25
CA MET A 68 -11.71 -20.68 -1.16
C MET A 68 -11.05 -21.73 -2.07
N GLY A 69 -10.17 -22.59 -1.53
CA GLY A 69 -9.52 -23.68 -2.24
C GLY A 69 -8.15 -23.36 -2.82
N ALA A 70 -7.47 -22.32 -2.33
CA ALA A 70 -6.03 -22.13 -2.60
C ALA A 70 -5.24 -23.28 -1.96
N ASN A 71 -4.16 -23.70 -2.62
CA ASN A 71 -3.25 -24.72 -2.10
C ASN A 71 -1.76 -24.32 -2.24
N VAL A 72 -1.51 -23.11 -2.71
CA VAL A 72 -0.19 -22.48 -2.77
C VAL A 72 -0.31 -21.03 -2.30
N LEU A 73 0.40 -20.70 -1.24
CA LEU A 73 0.46 -19.34 -0.73
C LEU A 73 1.81 -18.68 -1.06
N VAL A 74 1.76 -17.43 -1.51
CA VAL A 74 2.95 -16.64 -1.86
C VAL A 74 2.99 -15.39 -1.01
N GLN A 75 4.13 -15.13 -0.40
CA GLN A 75 4.37 -13.94 0.41
C GLN A 75 5.57 -13.14 -0.11
N GLY A 76 5.47 -11.83 0.00
CA GLY A 76 6.57 -10.89 -0.20
C GLY A 76 6.90 -10.14 1.09
N CYS A 77 7.10 -10.84 2.21
CA CYS A 77 7.42 -10.20 3.47
C CYS A 77 8.92 -10.02 3.65
N ARG A 78 9.34 -8.82 4.07
CA ARG A 78 10.72 -8.47 4.37
C ARG A 78 11.28 -9.26 5.54
N TYR A 79 10.45 -9.61 6.52
CA TYR A 79 10.81 -10.39 7.69
C TYR A 79 10.42 -11.85 7.45
N GLY A 80 11.39 -12.68 7.02
CA GLY A 80 11.16 -14.09 6.66
C GLY A 80 10.49 -14.91 7.76
N TYR A 81 10.88 -14.68 9.01
CA TYR A 81 10.30 -15.36 10.17
C TYR A 81 8.79 -15.06 10.39
N TYR A 82 8.27 -13.92 9.93
CA TYR A 82 6.82 -13.69 9.94
C TYR A 82 6.08 -14.65 9.01
N GLY A 83 6.67 -14.95 7.85
CA GLY A 83 6.10 -15.95 6.94
C GLY A 83 6.15 -17.35 7.53
N GLU A 84 7.26 -17.72 8.17
CA GLU A 84 7.41 -19.01 8.83
C GLU A 84 6.41 -19.20 9.98
N LEU A 85 6.18 -18.14 10.78
CA LEU A 85 5.18 -18.17 11.83
C LEU A 85 3.76 -18.32 11.27
N GLN A 86 3.40 -17.57 10.22
CA GLN A 86 2.11 -17.68 9.55
C GLN A 86 1.91 -19.08 8.96
N GLU A 87 2.94 -19.63 8.29
CA GLU A 87 2.90 -20.98 7.75
C GLU A 87 2.64 -22.00 8.86
N LYS A 88 3.35 -21.89 10.00
CA LYS A 88 3.16 -22.80 11.14
C LYS A 88 1.73 -22.72 11.69
N ILE A 89 1.21 -21.52 11.95
CA ILE A 89 -0.16 -21.31 12.45
C ILE A 89 -1.17 -21.97 11.50
N LEU A 90 -1.03 -21.74 10.19
CA LEU A 90 -1.96 -22.30 9.19
C LEU A 90 -1.89 -23.84 9.15
N ARG A 91 -0.70 -24.44 9.33
CA ARG A 91 -0.55 -25.90 9.44
C ARG A 91 -1.18 -26.46 10.72
N ASP A 92 -0.99 -25.77 11.85
CA ASP A 92 -1.61 -26.14 13.14
C ASP A 92 -3.14 -26.06 13.06
N LEU A 93 -3.69 -25.19 12.20
CA LEU A 93 -5.13 -25.15 11.89
C LEU A 93 -5.60 -26.29 10.95
N GLY A 94 -4.71 -27.18 10.50
CA GLY A 94 -5.02 -28.33 9.68
C GLY A 94 -5.00 -28.09 8.16
N TYR A 95 -4.59 -26.91 7.69
CA TYR A 95 -4.50 -26.66 6.26
C TYR A 95 -3.32 -27.36 5.61
N ASN A 96 -3.55 -27.95 4.44
CA ASN A 96 -2.52 -28.59 3.61
C ASN A 96 -2.23 -27.72 2.37
N PHE A 97 -1.06 -27.09 2.33
CA PHE A 97 -0.67 -26.13 1.29
C PHE A 97 0.85 -26.06 1.12
N GLU A 98 1.31 -25.49 0.00
CA GLU A 98 2.70 -25.08 -0.20
C GLU A 98 2.85 -23.58 0.14
N PHE A 99 3.92 -23.19 0.85
CA PHE A 99 4.20 -21.81 1.22
C PHE A 99 5.50 -21.32 0.59
N TYR A 100 5.49 -20.12 0.00
CA TYR A 100 6.65 -19.52 -0.63
C TYR A 100 6.84 -18.07 -0.21
N ASN A 101 7.93 -17.78 0.50
CA ASN A 101 8.38 -16.41 0.73
C ASN A 101 9.38 -16.01 -0.36
N LEU A 102 9.01 -15.01 -1.18
CA LEU A 102 9.80 -14.54 -2.31
C LEU A 102 10.87 -13.49 -1.91
N ILE A 103 10.73 -12.88 -0.73
CA ILE A 103 11.69 -11.91 -0.19
C ILE A 103 12.41 -12.54 0.99
N TYR A 104 13.73 -12.49 0.98
CA TYR A 104 14.59 -12.96 2.07
C TYR A 104 15.70 -11.94 2.30
N ASP A 105 16.02 -11.62 3.56
CA ASP A 105 17.07 -10.66 3.96
C ASP A 105 17.04 -9.32 3.20
N ASN A 106 15.85 -8.76 3.03
CA ASN A 106 15.61 -7.50 2.33
C ASN A 106 15.89 -7.50 0.82
N HIS A 107 16.13 -8.65 0.22
CA HIS A 107 16.40 -8.78 -1.21
C HIS A 107 15.40 -9.75 -1.88
N ILE A 108 14.88 -9.32 -3.03
CA ILE A 108 14.20 -10.24 -3.94
C ILE A 108 15.29 -11.14 -4.53
N SER A 109 15.31 -12.39 -4.13
CA SER A 109 16.24 -13.36 -4.70
C SER A 109 15.73 -13.81 -6.07
N LEU A 110 16.31 -13.27 -7.15
CA LEU A 110 15.97 -13.67 -8.53
C LEU A 110 16.12 -15.19 -8.72
N ARG A 111 17.12 -15.81 -8.06
CA ARG A 111 17.34 -17.26 -8.11
C ARG A 111 16.18 -18.04 -7.44
N LYS A 112 15.71 -17.59 -6.27
CA LYS A 112 14.56 -18.21 -5.58
C LYS A 112 13.28 -17.98 -6.37
N GLY A 113 13.07 -16.77 -6.89
CA GLY A 113 11.94 -16.44 -7.75
C GLY A 113 11.90 -17.31 -9.00
N TYR A 114 13.02 -17.49 -9.70
CA TYR A 114 13.09 -18.37 -10.87
C TYR A 114 12.84 -19.84 -10.52
N LYS A 115 13.42 -20.34 -9.41
CA LYS A 115 13.15 -21.70 -8.92
C LYS A 115 11.66 -21.90 -8.60
N PHE A 116 11.04 -20.91 -7.94
CA PHE A 116 9.60 -20.92 -7.68
C PHE A 116 8.81 -21.00 -9.00
N CYS A 117 9.12 -20.13 -9.97
CA CYS A 117 8.45 -20.13 -11.27
C CYS A 117 8.59 -21.48 -11.99
N LYS A 118 9.78 -22.09 -11.97
CA LYS A 118 10.01 -23.43 -12.55
C LYS A 118 9.25 -24.54 -11.83
N LYS A 119 9.10 -24.44 -10.50
CA LYS A 119 8.31 -25.40 -9.72
C LYS A 119 6.81 -25.29 -10.02
N MET A 120 6.32 -24.05 -10.24
CA MET A 120 4.93 -23.81 -10.61
C MET A 120 4.62 -24.20 -12.05
N ASN A 121 5.53 -23.89 -12.97
CA ASN A 121 5.39 -24.19 -14.39
C ASN A 121 6.74 -24.64 -14.97
N ARG A 122 6.90 -25.96 -15.20
CA ARG A 122 8.15 -26.54 -15.78
C ARG A 122 8.52 -25.96 -17.15
N LYS A 123 7.51 -25.51 -17.94
CA LYS A 123 7.70 -24.88 -19.26
C LYS A 123 7.99 -23.38 -19.14
N CYS A 124 8.16 -22.81 -17.93
CA CYS A 124 8.48 -21.41 -17.74
C CYS A 124 9.83 -21.07 -18.42
N ASN A 125 9.78 -20.09 -19.33
CA ASN A 125 10.95 -19.56 -20.04
C ASN A 125 11.36 -18.25 -19.39
N ILE A 126 12.68 -18.04 -19.21
CA ILE A 126 13.24 -16.85 -18.59
C ILE A 126 12.87 -15.56 -19.34
N PHE A 127 12.83 -15.59 -20.66
CA PHE A 127 12.44 -14.42 -21.47
C PHE A 127 10.97 -14.05 -21.28
N SER A 128 10.09 -15.06 -21.24
CA SER A 128 8.67 -14.86 -20.95
C SER A 128 8.46 -14.32 -19.53
N LEU A 129 9.19 -14.86 -18.55
CA LEU A 129 9.14 -14.39 -17.16
C LEU A 129 9.58 -12.92 -17.05
N MET A 130 10.69 -12.58 -17.69
CA MET A 130 11.19 -11.20 -17.73
C MET A 130 10.19 -10.25 -18.41
N TYR A 131 9.58 -10.66 -19.50
CA TYR A 131 8.54 -9.88 -20.18
C TYR A 131 7.35 -9.57 -19.26
N TYR A 132 6.79 -10.59 -18.58
CA TYR A 132 5.67 -10.40 -17.65
C TYR A 132 6.07 -9.57 -16.43
N PHE A 133 7.29 -9.75 -15.93
CA PHE A 133 7.83 -8.95 -14.82
C PHE A 133 7.94 -7.47 -15.20
N ILE A 134 8.53 -7.17 -16.36
CA ILE A 134 8.64 -5.79 -16.86
C ILE A 134 7.26 -5.17 -17.07
N ASN A 135 6.32 -5.92 -17.68
CA ASN A 135 4.95 -5.43 -17.84
C ASN A 135 4.27 -5.14 -16.50
N SER A 136 4.47 -6.00 -15.51
CA SER A 136 3.97 -5.78 -14.14
C SER A 136 4.55 -4.50 -13.51
N LEU A 137 5.83 -4.20 -13.71
CA LEU A 137 6.45 -2.95 -13.26
C LEU A 137 5.80 -1.73 -13.92
N PHE A 138 5.54 -1.78 -15.23
CA PHE A 138 4.80 -0.71 -15.91
C PHE A 138 3.38 -0.53 -15.37
N MET A 139 2.67 -1.63 -15.10
CA MET A 139 1.34 -1.56 -14.50
C MET A 139 1.38 -0.86 -13.13
N ILE A 140 2.35 -1.21 -12.27
CA ILE A 140 2.54 -0.56 -10.95
C ILE A 140 2.76 0.96 -11.14
N ILE A 141 3.72 1.35 -11.98
CA ILE A 141 4.04 2.75 -12.23
C ILE A 141 2.81 3.53 -12.75
N PHE A 142 2.01 2.92 -13.60
CA PHE A 142 0.85 3.56 -14.19
C PHE A 142 -0.31 3.69 -13.18
N ILE A 143 -0.52 2.69 -12.33
CA ILE A 143 -1.48 2.75 -11.22
C ILE A 143 -1.07 3.90 -10.27
N ASP A 144 0.18 3.92 -9.81
CA ASP A 144 0.66 4.93 -8.86
C ASP A 144 0.55 6.37 -9.41
N LYS A 145 0.84 6.56 -10.71
CA LYS A 145 0.71 7.87 -11.36
C LYS A 145 -0.74 8.35 -11.46
N ILE A 146 -1.68 7.46 -11.72
CA ILE A 146 -3.11 7.80 -11.77
C ILE A 146 -3.64 8.03 -10.37
N GLU A 147 -3.32 7.18 -9.39
CA GLU A 147 -3.70 7.39 -8.00
C GLU A 147 -3.18 8.72 -7.45
N LYS A 148 -1.94 9.09 -7.80
CA LYS A 148 -1.40 10.41 -7.44
C LYS A 148 -2.22 11.55 -8.05
N TYR A 149 -2.67 11.42 -9.30
CA TYR A 149 -3.54 12.42 -9.93
C TYR A 149 -4.91 12.50 -9.25
N ILE A 150 -5.48 11.36 -8.89
CA ILE A 150 -6.75 11.26 -8.15
C ILE A 150 -6.65 11.96 -6.81
N ARG A 151 -5.60 11.69 -6.02
CA ARG A 151 -5.36 12.32 -4.71
C ARG A 151 -5.33 13.85 -4.74
N LEU A 152 -4.90 14.43 -5.85
CA LEU A 152 -4.76 15.86 -5.99
C LEU A 152 -6.01 16.56 -6.57
N ASN A 153 -6.96 15.80 -7.16
CA ASN A 153 -8.03 16.42 -7.94
C ASN A 153 -9.44 15.93 -7.62
N MET A 154 -9.61 14.70 -7.17
CA MET A 154 -10.93 14.09 -6.97
C MET A 154 -11.84 14.86 -6.02
N GLY A 155 -11.28 15.46 -4.96
CA GLY A 155 -12.10 16.24 -3.99
C GLY A 155 -12.76 17.49 -4.58
N PHE A 156 -12.34 17.88 -5.77
CA PHE A 156 -12.79 19.08 -6.47
C PHE A 156 -13.67 18.78 -7.69
N GLU A 157 -14.07 17.51 -7.90
CA GLU A 157 -14.92 17.12 -9.02
C GLU A 157 -16.28 17.83 -8.97
N VAL A 158 -16.75 18.35 -10.13
CA VAL A 158 -18.04 19.00 -10.25
C VAL A 158 -19.17 17.97 -10.19
N VAL A 159 -18.99 16.84 -10.89
CA VAL A 159 -19.93 15.72 -10.86
C VAL A 159 -19.40 14.66 -9.91
N LYS A 160 -20.06 14.50 -8.76
CA LYS A 160 -19.63 13.56 -7.72
C LYS A 160 -19.60 12.12 -8.22
N GLY A 161 -18.48 11.41 -7.91
CA GLY A 161 -18.27 10.01 -8.27
C GLY A 161 -17.73 9.80 -9.70
N GLU A 162 -17.46 10.87 -10.46
CA GLU A 162 -16.90 10.73 -11.81
C GLU A 162 -15.47 10.18 -11.78
N PHE A 163 -14.63 10.64 -10.84
CA PHE A 163 -13.30 10.07 -10.62
C PHE A 163 -13.36 8.59 -10.25
N GLU A 164 -14.25 8.20 -9.33
CA GLU A 164 -14.40 6.80 -8.90
C GLU A 164 -14.84 5.89 -10.05
N ARG A 165 -15.76 6.36 -10.88
CA ARG A 165 -16.22 5.63 -12.08
C ARG A 165 -15.07 5.40 -13.06
N VAL A 166 -14.33 6.47 -13.39
CA VAL A 166 -13.20 6.39 -14.34
C VAL A 166 -12.06 5.56 -13.75
N GLU A 167 -11.80 5.62 -12.43
CA GLU A 167 -10.82 4.78 -11.73
C GLU A 167 -11.17 3.31 -11.87
N LYS A 168 -12.42 2.93 -11.62
CA LYS A 168 -12.89 1.54 -11.77
C LYS A 168 -12.69 1.05 -13.21
N GLU A 169 -13.12 1.83 -14.20
CA GLU A 169 -12.92 1.50 -15.61
C GLU A 169 -11.42 1.34 -15.96
N TYR A 170 -10.57 2.19 -15.41
CA TYR A 170 -9.12 2.14 -15.60
C TYR A 170 -8.51 0.85 -15.04
N LEU A 171 -8.82 0.52 -13.79
CA LEU A 171 -8.34 -0.69 -13.14
C LEU A 171 -8.84 -1.95 -13.86
N ASP A 172 -10.10 -1.95 -14.31
CA ASP A 172 -10.66 -3.04 -15.10
C ASP A 172 -9.99 -3.19 -16.47
N SER A 173 -9.42 -2.11 -17.02
CA SER A 173 -8.73 -2.13 -18.32
C SER A 173 -7.43 -2.94 -18.34
N PHE A 174 -6.82 -3.25 -17.18
CA PHE A 174 -5.58 -4.03 -17.09
C PHE A 174 -5.75 -5.53 -17.30
N LYS A 175 -6.98 -6.03 -17.47
CA LYS A 175 -7.25 -7.45 -17.69
C LYS A 175 -6.53 -7.97 -18.94
N ASN A 176 -5.50 -8.80 -18.70
CA ASN A 176 -4.80 -9.59 -19.75
C ASN A 176 -4.09 -8.83 -20.88
N ASN A 177 -3.64 -7.62 -20.65
CA ASN A 177 -3.02 -6.79 -21.66
C ASN A 177 -1.53 -7.08 -21.90
N ARG A 178 -1.08 -6.93 -23.12
CA ARG A 178 0.34 -6.79 -23.48
C ARG A 178 0.84 -5.40 -23.07
N ILE A 179 2.17 -5.25 -22.93
CA ILE A 179 2.81 -4.01 -22.46
C ILE A 179 2.39 -2.78 -23.30
N ILE A 180 2.37 -2.89 -24.63
CA ILE A 180 1.96 -1.81 -25.53
C ILE A 180 0.51 -1.37 -25.25
N LYS A 181 -0.40 -2.33 -25.03
CA LYS A 181 -1.78 -2.01 -24.72
C LYS A 181 -1.92 -1.32 -23.36
N ASN A 182 -1.13 -1.73 -22.36
CA ASN A 182 -1.10 -1.05 -21.06
C ASN A 182 -0.61 0.40 -21.18
N ILE A 183 0.40 0.65 -22.00
CA ILE A 183 0.89 2.01 -22.29
C ILE A 183 -0.22 2.85 -22.95
N ILE A 184 -0.88 2.32 -23.97
CA ILE A 184 -1.99 3.01 -24.66
C ILE A 184 -3.13 3.30 -23.69
N MET A 185 -3.53 2.32 -22.85
CA MET A 185 -4.57 2.50 -21.84
C MET A 185 -4.19 3.58 -20.82
N TYR A 186 -2.95 3.58 -20.33
CA TYR A 186 -2.49 4.62 -19.43
C TYR A 186 -2.67 6.03 -20.02
N PHE A 187 -2.23 6.29 -21.25
CA PHE A 187 -2.38 7.60 -21.87
C PHE A 187 -3.84 7.96 -22.15
N ARG A 188 -4.65 6.98 -22.59
CA ARG A 188 -6.09 7.16 -22.80
C ARG A 188 -6.81 7.58 -21.51
N TYR A 189 -6.58 6.84 -20.41
CA TYR A 189 -7.24 7.15 -19.14
C TYR A 189 -6.68 8.39 -18.47
N ARG A 190 -5.37 8.66 -18.60
CA ARG A 190 -4.79 9.92 -18.17
C ARG A 190 -5.46 11.12 -18.84
N LYS A 191 -5.76 11.03 -20.15
CA LYS A 191 -6.54 12.05 -20.86
C LYS A 191 -7.98 12.11 -20.33
N LYS A 192 -8.62 10.96 -20.11
CA LYS A 192 -9.99 10.87 -19.55
C LYS A 192 -10.09 11.55 -18.19
N PHE A 193 -9.14 11.26 -17.27
CA PHE A 193 -9.08 11.92 -15.95
C PHE A 193 -8.87 13.43 -16.06
N ARG A 194 -8.03 13.90 -16.97
CA ARG A 194 -7.79 15.35 -17.19
C ARG A 194 -9.00 16.10 -17.73
N ASN A 195 -9.89 15.40 -18.41
CA ASN A 195 -11.11 15.98 -18.97
C ASN A 195 -12.26 16.05 -17.94
N ILE A 196 -12.12 15.42 -16.78
CA ILE A 196 -13.10 15.56 -15.69
C ILE A 196 -13.09 17.02 -15.23
N LYS A 197 -14.27 17.62 -15.21
CA LYS A 197 -14.44 19.00 -14.75
C LYS A 197 -14.22 19.08 -13.24
N ILE A 198 -13.31 19.97 -12.82
CA ILE A 198 -13.03 20.23 -11.42
C ILE A 198 -13.22 21.71 -11.09
N ASN A 199 -13.74 22.00 -9.90
CA ASN A 199 -13.81 23.34 -9.33
C ASN A 199 -12.84 23.43 -8.15
N LYS A 200 -11.57 23.71 -8.45
CA LYS A 200 -10.50 23.72 -7.47
C LYS A 200 -10.17 25.15 -7.05
N PRO A 201 -10.17 25.48 -5.73
CA PRO A 201 -9.80 26.80 -5.27
C PRO A 201 -8.33 27.12 -5.55
N ASN A 202 -7.99 28.41 -5.64
CA ASN A 202 -6.60 28.84 -5.87
C ASN A 202 -5.63 28.38 -4.77
N LYS A 203 -6.11 28.26 -3.52
CA LYS A 203 -5.36 27.77 -2.37
C LYS A 203 -6.12 26.62 -1.71
N PRO A 204 -6.04 25.40 -2.26
CA PRO A 204 -6.66 24.25 -1.63
C PRO A 204 -5.89 23.85 -0.37
N LEU A 205 -6.59 23.29 0.63
CA LEU A 205 -5.92 22.68 1.77
C LEU A 205 -5.04 21.52 1.32
N ARG A 206 -3.84 21.42 1.86
CA ARG A 206 -2.83 20.43 1.51
C ARG A 206 -2.41 19.62 2.73
N VAL A 207 -2.62 18.32 2.68
CA VAL A 207 -2.22 17.42 3.76
C VAL A 207 -1.25 16.38 3.24
N ARG A 208 -0.15 16.20 3.95
CA ARG A 208 0.78 15.11 3.69
C ARG A 208 0.45 13.91 4.56
N ILE A 209 0.40 12.74 3.92
CA ILE A 209 0.27 11.47 4.64
C ILE A 209 1.63 10.77 4.63
N VAL A 210 2.12 10.43 5.82
CA VAL A 210 3.34 9.65 6.06
C VAL A 210 3.03 8.45 6.96
N GLY A 211 3.90 7.46 6.98
CA GLY A 211 3.72 6.31 7.86
C GLY A 211 4.12 4.99 7.23
N GLU A 212 3.60 3.94 7.82
CA GLU A 212 3.90 2.55 7.46
C GLU A 212 3.20 2.14 6.15
N LEU A 213 3.96 1.44 5.29
CA LEU A 213 3.59 1.09 3.93
C LEU A 213 2.21 0.40 3.81
N PHE A 214 1.93 -0.59 4.67
CA PHE A 214 0.71 -1.39 4.56
C PHE A 214 -0.53 -0.55 4.84
N SER A 215 -0.51 0.24 5.93
CA SER A 215 -1.60 1.17 6.27
C SER A 215 -1.81 2.26 5.23
N LEU A 216 -0.76 2.60 4.45
CA LEU A 216 -0.82 3.61 3.40
C LEU A 216 -1.35 3.05 2.06
N ILE A 217 -1.06 1.78 1.75
CA ILE A 217 -1.37 1.18 0.45
C ILE A 217 -2.73 0.47 0.47
N ASP A 218 -3.03 -0.27 1.53
CA ASP A 218 -4.34 -0.91 1.67
C ASP A 218 -5.30 0.01 2.45
N SER A 219 -6.06 0.80 1.70
CA SER A 219 -6.98 1.79 2.26
C SER A 219 -8.04 1.19 3.20
N ASN A 220 -8.39 -0.09 3.04
CA ASN A 220 -9.36 -0.74 3.93
C ASN A 220 -8.81 -0.89 5.35
N THR A 221 -7.49 -1.11 5.49
CA THR A 221 -6.84 -1.27 6.80
C THR A 221 -6.64 0.04 7.56
N SER A 222 -6.82 1.16 6.89
CA SER A 222 -6.79 2.51 7.46
C SER A 222 -8.14 3.23 7.35
N PHE A 223 -9.24 2.49 7.32
CA PHE A 223 -10.62 3.03 7.26
C PHE A 223 -10.83 4.06 6.15
N ASN A 224 -10.13 3.91 5.02
CA ASN A 224 -10.21 4.80 3.87
C ASN A 224 -9.88 6.28 4.18
N ILE A 225 -9.06 6.57 5.20
CA ILE A 225 -8.72 7.93 5.65
C ILE A 225 -8.27 8.81 4.47
N GLU A 226 -7.39 8.30 3.59
CA GLU A 226 -6.93 9.05 2.42
C GLU A 226 -8.12 9.50 1.54
N ARG A 227 -9.05 8.60 1.26
CA ARG A 227 -10.21 8.87 0.42
C ARG A 227 -11.22 9.80 1.10
N LYS A 228 -11.43 9.65 2.41
CA LYS A 228 -12.28 10.53 3.21
C LYS A 228 -11.76 11.95 3.21
N LEU A 229 -10.45 12.14 3.44
CA LEU A 229 -9.83 13.45 3.42
C LEU A 229 -9.90 14.11 2.03
N ILE A 230 -9.68 13.36 0.95
CA ILE A 230 -9.86 13.86 -0.42
C ILE A 230 -11.31 14.35 -0.63
N LYS A 231 -12.31 13.60 -0.19
CA LYS A 231 -13.73 13.97 -0.34
C LYS A 231 -14.13 15.23 0.45
N MET A 232 -13.33 15.60 1.47
CA MET A 232 -13.48 16.89 2.17
C MET A 232 -12.88 18.09 1.40
N GLY A 233 -12.37 17.89 0.18
CA GLY A 233 -11.78 18.94 -0.64
C GLY A 233 -10.32 19.26 -0.29
N VAL A 234 -9.56 18.26 0.13
CA VAL A 234 -8.13 18.38 0.47
C VAL A 234 -7.26 17.76 -0.61
N GLU A 235 -6.20 18.43 -1.01
CA GLU A 235 -5.12 17.81 -1.77
C GLU A 235 -4.29 16.90 -0.87
N VAL A 236 -4.22 15.62 -1.20
CA VAL A 236 -3.45 14.66 -0.42
C VAL A 236 -2.13 14.32 -1.09
N TYR A 237 -1.04 14.50 -0.35
CA TYR A 237 0.33 14.21 -0.76
C TYR A 237 0.83 12.95 -0.06
N ARG A 238 0.96 11.86 -0.79
CA ARG A 238 1.52 10.59 -0.34
C ARG A 238 2.58 10.11 -1.34
N ASP A 239 3.82 9.97 -0.87
CA ASP A 239 4.95 9.54 -1.68
C ASP A 239 5.37 8.07 -1.39
N THR A 240 4.61 7.37 -0.53
CA THR A 240 4.79 5.95 -0.27
C THR A 240 3.80 5.16 -1.13
N ASP A 241 4.31 4.54 -2.17
CA ASP A 241 3.61 3.66 -3.10
C ASP A 241 4.49 2.47 -3.48
N LEU A 242 4.02 1.58 -4.32
CA LEU A 242 4.77 0.39 -4.69
C LEU A 242 5.93 0.73 -5.66
N THR A 243 5.79 1.76 -6.50
CA THR A 243 6.89 2.28 -7.32
C THR A 243 8.03 2.80 -6.45
N TYR A 244 7.71 3.54 -5.38
CA TYR A 244 8.70 3.96 -4.40
C TYR A 244 9.41 2.75 -3.78
N LEU A 245 8.66 1.78 -3.29
CA LEU A 245 9.22 0.61 -2.61
C LEU A 245 10.16 -0.21 -3.50
N LEU A 246 9.72 -0.52 -4.73
CA LEU A 246 10.41 -1.46 -5.62
C LEU A 246 11.53 -0.81 -6.43
N ILE A 247 11.39 0.46 -6.78
CA ILE A 247 12.29 1.14 -7.71
C ILE A 247 13.03 2.28 -7.02
N THR A 248 12.31 3.27 -6.49
CA THR A 248 12.89 4.56 -6.12
C THR A 248 13.65 4.53 -4.81
N LYS A 249 13.16 3.79 -3.80
CA LYS A 249 13.71 3.76 -2.43
C LYS A 249 15.20 3.44 -2.42
N ARG A 250 15.64 2.47 -3.22
CA ARG A 250 17.05 2.06 -3.29
C ARG A 250 17.98 3.19 -3.72
N PHE A 251 17.53 4.04 -4.64
CA PHE A 251 18.35 5.13 -5.20
C PHE A 251 18.34 6.38 -4.32
N ILE A 252 17.25 6.63 -3.60
CA ILE A 252 17.09 7.88 -2.83
C ILE A 252 17.38 7.73 -1.34
N LEU A 253 17.50 6.51 -0.81
CA LEU A 253 17.64 6.25 0.63
C LEU A 253 18.82 7.03 1.25
N ASN A 254 20.01 6.97 0.64
CA ASN A 254 21.19 7.69 1.14
C ASN A 254 21.01 9.22 1.11
N ARG A 255 20.29 9.73 0.11
CA ARG A 255 19.93 11.16 0.04
C ARG A 255 18.92 11.53 1.13
N MET A 256 17.96 10.64 1.42
CA MET A 256 17.00 10.84 2.51
C MET A 256 17.71 10.86 3.87
N ILE A 257 18.60 9.92 4.15
CA ILE A 257 19.38 9.88 5.38
C ILE A 257 20.18 11.17 5.55
N ARG A 258 20.86 11.65 4.49
CA ARG A 258 21.60 12.94 4.54
C ARG A 258 20.71 14.13 4.86
N LYS A 259 19.52 14.21 4.24
CA LYS A 259 18.55 15.28 4.53
C LYS A 259 17.99 15.22 5.95
N GLY A 260 17.86 14.02 6.50
CA GLY A 260 17.39 13.79 7.85
C GLY A 260 18.41 14.06 8.96
N LYS A 261 19.70 14.28 8.64
CA LYS A 261 20.81 14.36 9.63
C LYS A 261 20.58 15.33 10.79
N LYS A 262 19.86 16.43 10.56
CA LYS A 262 19.50 17.39 11.61
C LYS A 262 18.67 16.75 12.74
N TYR A 263 17.85 15.75 12.41
CA TYR A 263 16.91 15.11 13.32
C TYR A 263 17.20 13.62 13.57
N LEU A 264 17.89 12.97 12.63
CA LEU A 264 18.18 11.54 12.63
C LEU A 264 19.67 11.25 12.68
N LYS A 265 20.15 10.60 13.74
CA LYS A 265 21.52 10.09 13.80
C LYS A 265 21.66 8.73 13.11
N TYR A 266 20.61 7.92 13.11
CA TYR A 266 20.58 6.55 12.63
C TYR A 266 19.42 6.30 11.68
N HIS A 267 19.53 5.26 10.86
CA HIS A 267 18.43 4.75 10.05
C HIS A 267 17.42 4.04 10.96
N LEU A 268 16.14 4.47 10.92
CA LEU A 268 15.08 3.92 11.77
C LEU A 268 14.52 2.57 11.30
N GLY A 269 15.01 2.06 10.16
CA GLY A 269 14.45 0.87 9.52
C GLY A 269 13.18 1.15 8.70
N ALA A 270 12.71 0.16 7.97
CA ALA A 270 11.51 0.16 7.12
C ALA A 270 11.22 1.53 6.48
N ASP A 271 10.10 2.17 6.86
CA ASP A 271 9.67 3.48 6.32
C ASP A 271 9.82 4.64 7.32
N GLY A 272 10.21 4.38 8.58
CA GLY A 272 10.33 5.41 9.62
C GLY A 272 11.27 6.58 9.24
N THR A 273 12.42 6.29 8.63
CA THR A 273 13.32 7.34 8.08
C THR A 273 12.63 8.15 6.99
N ALA A 274 11.84 7.50 6.13
CA ALA A 274 11.12 8.17 5.06
C ALA A 274 10.02 9.08 5.63
N SER A 275 9.31 8.64 6.66
CA SER A 275 8.28 9.42 7.35
C SER A 275 8.87 10.72 7.93
N VAL A 276 10.02 10.63 8.60
CA VAL A 276 10.73 11.81 9.13
C VAL A 276 11.16 12.77 8.02
N VAL A 277 11.83 12.26 6.98
CA VAL A 277 12.36 13.11 5.89
C VAL A 277 11.26 13.76 5.06
N ARG A 278 10.15 13.06 4.84
CA ARG A 278 8.98 13.63 4.15
C ARG A 278 8.33 14.73 4.98
N SER A 279 8.30 14.57 6.30
CA SER A 279 7.77 15.59 7.21
C SER A 279 8.65 16.87 7.22
N ILE A 280 9.97 16.75 7.13
CA ILE A 280 10.88 17.89 6.93
C ILE A 280 10.55 18.67 5.65
N ASN A 281 10.15 17.98 4.58
CA ASN A 281 9.80 18.62 3.30
C ASN A 281 8.30 19.01 3.23
N SER A 282 7.66 19.26 4.35
CA SER A 282 6.22 19.59 4.43
C SER A 282 5.93 21.04 4.77
N ASN A 283 6.91 21.94 4.67
CA ASN A 283 6.79 23.36 4.99
C ASN A 283 5.69 24.12 4.22
N TYR A 284 5.19 23.56 3.13
CA TYR A 284 4.10 24.09 2.30
C TYR A 284 2.79 23.32 2.49
N MET A 285 2.69 22.48 3.51
CA MET A 285 1.48 21.72 3.86
C MET A 285 0.75 22.41 5.01
N ASP A 286 -0.58 22.28 5.01
CA ASP A 286 -1.43 22.77 6.08
C ASP A 286 -1.53 21.80 7.24
N GLY A 287 -1.19 20.50 6.99
CA GLY A 287 -1.16 19.49 8.03
C GLY A 287 -0.46 18.19 7.60
N ILE A 288 -0.17 17.34 8.57
CA ILE A 288 0.43 16.02 8.38
C ILE A 288 -0.47 14.98 9.05
N LEU A 289 -0.76 13.88 8.35
CA LEU A 289 -1.29 12.66 8.95
C LEU A 289 -0.20 11.61 9.02
N HIS A 290 0.01 11.03 10.20
CA HIS A 290 0.92 9.92 10.39
C HIS A 290 0.10 8.64 10.65
N LEU A 291 0.17 7.68 9.71
CA LEU A 291 -0.58 6.43 9.76
C LEU A 291 0.35 5.26 10.02
N LYS A 292 0.10 4.49 11.06
CA LYS A 292 0.88 3.28 11.32
C LYS A 292 0.01 2.16 11.92
N SER A 293 0.46 0.93 11.76
CA SER A 293 -0.07 -0.18 12.57
C SER A 293 0.47 -0.12 14.01
N PHE A 294 -0.35 -0.53 14.97
CA PHE A 294 0.09 -0.75 16.34
C PHE A 294 1.28 -1.72 16.36
N GLY A 295 2.30 -1.45 17.14
CA GLY A 295 3.50 -2.28 17.21
C GLY A 295 4.54 -2.03 16.09
N CYS A 296 4.32 -1.11 15.14
CA CYS A 296 5.32 -0.77 14.11
C CYS A 296 6.49 0.02 14.71
N THR A 297 7.55 -0.68 15.12
CA THR A 297 8.73 -0.10 15.80
C THR A 297 9.40 1.03 14.99
N PRO A 298 9.64 0.92 13.66
CA PRO A 298 10.24 2.01 12.90
C PRO A 298 9.40 3.30 12.94
N GLU A 299 8.08 3.19 12.91
CA GLU A 299 7.19 4.37 12.97
C GLU A 299 7.02 4.90 14.41
N ILE A 300 7.10 4.03 15.43
CA ILE A 300 7.19 4.46 16.83
C ILE A 300 8.46 5.32 17.02
N SER A 301 9.59 4.89 16.45
CA SER A 301 10.83 5.67 16.47
C SER A 301 10.69 6.98 15.71
N ALA A 302 9.96 7.02 14.58
CA ALA A 302 9.67 8.25 13.86
C ALA A 302 8.82 9.22 14.71
N MET A 303 7.80 8.71 15.42
CA MET A 303 6.93 9.51 16.30
C MET A 303 7.69 10.22 17.41
N SER A 304 8.84 9.73 17.88
CA SER A 304 9.67 10.43 18.86
C SER A 304 10.38 11.68 18.29
N ILE A 305 10.52 11.75 16.97
CA ILE A 305 11.24 12.80 16.26
C ILE A 305 10.29 13.82 15.63
N LEU A 306 9.15 13.37 15.12
CA LEU A 306 8.18 14.19 14.39
C LEU A 306 7.72 15.43 15.19
N PRO A 307 7.46 15.39 16.50
CA PRO A 307 7.08 16.58 17.28
C PRO A 307 8.06 17.73 17.16
N LYS A 308 9.37 17.46 17.13
CA LYS A 308 10.40 18.49 16.95
C LYS A 308 10.27 19.18 15.59
N ILE A 309 10.01 18.40 14.55
CA ILE A 309 9.88 18.91 13.18
C ILE A 309 8.62 19.76 13.04
N VAL A 310 7.46 19.24 13.49
CA VAL A 310 6.19 19.94 13.34
C VAL A 310 6.14 21.22 14.18
N ASN A 311 6.79 21.26 15.35
CA ASN A 311 6.90 22.46 16.16
C ASN A 311 7.80 23.51 15.48
N GLU A 312 8.93 23.10 14.89
CA GLU A 312 9.82 24.01 14.15
C GLU A 312 9.14 24.64 12.94
N TYR A 313 8.41 23.85 12.17
CA TYR A 313 7.67 24.32 10.98
C TYR A 313 6.27 24.82 11.30
N LYS A 314 5.82 24.72 12.54
CA LYS A 314 4.47 25.09 12.99
C LYS A 314 3.37 24.41 12.17
N ILE A 315 3.50 23.13 11.81
CA ILE A 315 2.53 22.36 11.04
C ILE A 315 1.82 21.39 11.97
N PRO A 316 0.48 21.39 12.05
CA PRO A 316 -0.24 20.42 12.87
C PRO A 316 -0.07 18.99 12.33
N ILE A 317 0.03 18.03 13.25
CA ILE A 317 0.12 16.60 12.93
C ILE A 317 -0.93 15.82 13.71
N LEU A 318 -1.61 14.89 13.02
CA LEU A 318 -2.49 13.91 13.65
C LEU A 318 -1.90 12.52 13.45
N TYR A 319 -1.83 11.75 14.53
CA TYR A 319 -1.32 10.39 14.55
C TYR A 319 -2.48 9.39 14.61
N PHE A 320 -2.48 8.40 13.71
CA PHE A 320 -3.32 7.21 13.79
C PHE A 320 -2.44 5.97 14.00
N SER A 321 -2.78 5.18 15.01
CA SER A 321 -2.14 3.91 15.31
C SER A 321 -3.24 2.85 15.27
N PHE A 322 -3.31 2.09 14.18
CA PHE A 322 -4.37 1.10 13.95
C PHE A 322 -4.06 -0.22 14.63
N ASP A 323 -5.09 -0.79 15.24
CA ASP A 323 -5.07 -2.16 15.74
C ASP A 323 -6.36 -2.93 15.39
N SER A 324 -6.55 -4.10 15.99
CA SER A 324 -7.71 -4.95 15.74
C SER A 324 -9.01 -4.43 16.35
N GLU A 325 -8.92 -3.52 17.32
CA GLU A 325 -10.05 -3.01 18.09
C GLU A 325 -10.56 -1.64 17.61
N ASP A 326 -9.83 -1.02 16.69
CA ASP A 326 -10.22 0.29 16.13
C ASP A 326 -11.57 0.20 15.40
N ASN A 327 -12.32 1.31 15.47
CA ASN A 327 -13.59 1.46 14.78
C ASN A 327 -13.60 2.69 13.88
N GLU A 328 -14.45 2.65 12.89
CA GLU A 328 -14.55 3.71 11.87
C GLU A 328 -15.02 5.04 12.45
N VAL A 329 -15.95 5.03 13.39
CA VAL A 329 -16.53 6.25 14.00
C VAL A 329 -15.46 7.07 14.72
N GLY A 330 -14.62 6.41 15.54
CA GLY A 330 -13.55 7.09 16.25
C GLY A 330 -12.50 7.68 15.29
N VAL A 331 -12.23 7.00 14.18
CA VAL A 331 -11.34 7.51 13.12
C VAL A 331 -11.93 8.73 12.44
N ASP A 332 -13.21 8.69 12.08
CA ASP A 332 -13.92 9.77 11.39
C ASP A 332 -13.98 11.03 12.24
N THR A 333 -14.39 10.92 13.50
CA THR A 333 -14.44 12.05 14.43
C THR A 333 -13.10 12.77 14.55
N ARG A 334 -12.01 12.03 14.68
CA ARG A 334 -10.66 12.59 14.78
C ARG A 334 -10.21 13.24 13.46
N LEU A 335 -10.57 12.64 12.33
CA LEU A 335 -10.25 13.18 11.00
C LEU A 335 -10.99 14.48 10.73
N GLU A 336 -12.28 14.55 11.07
CA GLU A 336 -13.11 15.76 10.97
C GLU A 336 -12.58 16.88 11.85
N ALA A 337 -12.26 16.60 13.11
CA ALA A 337 -11.68 17.57 14.03
C ALA A 337 -10.33 18.13 13.50
N PHE A 338 -9.50 17.26 12.92
CA PHE A 338 -8.25 17.68 12.29
C PHE A 338 -8.50 18.56 11.07
N TYR A 339 -9.44 18.19 10.20
CA TYR A 339 -9.82 18.99 9.04
C TYR A 339 -10.31 20.37 9.45
N ASP A 340 -11.18 20.48 10.44
CA ASP A 340 -11.71 21.76 10.92
C ASP A 340 -10.59 22.64 11.52
N MET A 341 -9.67 22.04 12.25
CA MET A 341 -8.53 22.74 12.82
C MET A 341 -7.63 23.35 11.72
N ILE A 342 -7.25 22.59 10.70
CA ILE A 342 -6.39 23.10 9.61
C ILE A 342 -7.13 24.13 8.75
N LYS A 343 -8.44 23.96 8.55
CA LYS A 343 -9.29 24.90 7.79
C LYS A 343 -9.40 26.25 8.49
N ARG A 344 -9.66 26.29 9.80
CA ARG A 344 -9.71 27.53 10.61
C ARG A 344 -8.40 28.26 10.57
N ARG A 345 -7.28 27.53 10.69
CA ARG A 345 -5.94 28.11 10.66
C ARG A 345 -5.57 28.73 9.30
N ASN A 346 -6.10 28.22 8.20
CA ASN A 346 -5.80 28.73 6.86
C ASN A 346 -6.69 29.93 6.47
N ASN A 347 -7.82 30.12 7.18
CA ASN A 347 -8.76 31.22 6.97
C ASN A 347 -8.52 32.43 7.91
N GLY A 348 -7.69 32.31 8.94
CA GLY A 348 -7.26 33.38 9.82
C GLY A 348 -5.82 33.82 9.52
#